data_3e954f2225ae4ce3cfdc859953a1cacd
#
_entry.id   3e954f2225ae4ce3cfdc859953a1cacd
#
_cell.length_a   1.000
_cell.length_b   1.000
_cell.length_c   1.000
_cell.angle_alpha   90.00
_cell.angle_beta   90.00
_cell.angle_gamma   90.00
#
_symmetry.space_group_name_H-M   'P 1'
#
loop_
_entity.id
_entity.type
_entity.pdbx_description
1 polymer ?
#
loop_
_entity_poly.entity_id
_entity_poly.type
_entity_poly.pdbx_seq_one_letter_code
_entity_poly.pdbx_strand_id
1 'polypeptide(L)'
;ALRCQADWDAHPQGQAVAALPLIAPERIGDAPPRALREGPRPLSGLKVLDLTRIIAGPVGGRALAAHGATVMRIASPALPFIDWAVKDTGQGKYSAYCDLTTEEGRQTLARLVADADIVLDAYRPCALERLGFGPADLARLRPGIVHVSLNAWGQQGPWAGRRGFDSLVQTAAGFNDEEGRAAGDGAPRALPCQALDHGTGYVVALAAILMRLRQAGEGGSWSVRLSLARTALWLRSLGRVEGAFGLVS
;
A
#
# COMPACT_ATOMS: atom_id res chain seq x y z
N ALA A 1 -17.92 14.27 1.40
CA ALA A 1 -19.02 14.43 2.35
C ALA A 1 -19.03 13.25 3.32
N LEU A 2 -19.36 13.49 4.57
CA LEU A 2 -19.63 12.46 5.58
C LEU A 2 -20.72 11.53 5.08
N ARG A 3 -20.57 10.22 5.30
CA ARG A 3 -21.60 9.19 5.03
C ARG A 3 -21.74 8.28 6.23
N CYS A 4 -22.94 7.71 6.38
CA CYS A 4 -23.10 6.51 7.19
C CYS A 4 -22.64 5.27 6.39
N GLN A 5 -22.53 4.12 7.04
CA GLN A 5 -22.13 2.88 6.34
C GLN A 5 -23.13 2.48 5.26
N ALA A 6 -24.43 2.61 5.53
CA ALA A 6 -25.46 2.27 4.55
C ALA A 6 -25.38 3.13 3.28
N ASP A 7 -25.11 4.43 3.44
CA ASP A 7 -24.87 5.33 2.30
C ASP A 7 -23.65 4.95 1.48
N TRP A 8 -22.58 4.50 2.16
CA TRP A 8 -21.38 4.03 1.48
C TRP A 8 -21.63 2.72 0.72
N ASP A 9 -22.33 1.78 1.34
CA ASP A 9 -22.62 0.48 0.73
C ASP A 9 -23.57 0.64 -0.49
N ALA A 10 -24.47 1.63 -0.47
CA ALA A 10 -25.30 1.99 -1.62
C ALA A 10 -24.56 2.83 -2.68
N HIS A 11 -23.43 3.44 -2.33
CA HIS A 11 -22.71 4.31 -3.26
C HIS A 11 -21.99 3.50 -4.34
N PRO A 12 -22.00 3.91 -5.64
CA PRO A 12 -21.35 3.17 -6.72
C PRO A 12 -19.86 2.87 -6.49
N GLN A 13 -19.13 3.75 -5.78
CA GLN A 13 -17.74 3.46 -5.40
C GLN A 13 -17.65 2.41 -4.31
N GLY A 14 -18.54 2.42 -3.32
CA GLY A 14 -18.61 1.40 -2.28
C GLY A 14 -18.87 0.02 -2.86
N GLN A 15 -19.84 -0.09 -3.78
CA GLN A 15 -20.15 -1.33 -4.51
C GLN A 15 -18.97 -1.83 -5.35
N ALA A 16 -18.30 -0.93 -6.09
CA ALA A 16 -17.13 -1.28 -6.88
C ALA A 16 -15.99 -1.83 -6.00
N VAL A 17 -15.75 -1.22 -4.83
CA VAL A 17 -14.72 -1.67 -3.87
C VAL A 17 -15.13 -3.00 -3.22
N ALA A 18 -16.41 -3.21 -2.92
CA ALA A 18 -16.93 -4.44 -2.31
C ALA A 18 -16.74 -5.66 -3.23
N ALA A 19 -16.79 -5.46 -4.54
CA ALA A 19 -16.55 -6.51 -5.54
C ALA A 19 -15.07 -6.95 -5.65
N LEU A 20 -14.13 -6.17 -5.10
CA LEU A 20 -12.70 -6.48 -5.18
C LEU A 20 -12.27 -7.42 -4.02
N PRO A 21 -11.35 -8.36 -4.26
CA PRO A 21 -10.69 -9.07 -3.16
C PRO A 21 -9.77 -8.10 -2.38
N LEU A 22 -9.43 -8.48 -1.14
CA LEU A 22 -8.47 -7.68 -0.33
C LEU A 22 -7.10 -7.64 -1.00
N ILE A 23 -6.65 -8.77 -1.53
CA ILE A 23 -5.40 -8.92 -2.28
C ILE A 23 -5.78 -9.47 -3.66
N ALA A 24 -5.50 -8.73 -4.72
CA ALA A 24 -5.80 -9.06 -6.12
C ALA A 24 -4.51 -9.28 -6.90
N PRO A 25 -3.95 -10.50 -6.94
CA PRO A 25 -2.74 -10.78 -7.69
C PRO A 25 -3.00 -10.83 -9.20
N GLU A 26 -2.08 -10.24 -9.96
CA GLU A 26 -2.06 -10.27 -11.42
C GLU A 26 -0.67 -10.73 -11.88
N ARG A 27 -0.59 -11.66 -12.82
CA ARG A 27 0.67 -12.03 -13.47
C ARG A 27 0.98 -11.00 -14.56
N ILE A 28 2.13 -10.33 -14.44
CA ILE A 28 2.52 -9.22 -15.32
C ILE A 28 3.70 -9.58 -16.26
N GLY A 29 4.22 -10.79 -16.18
CA GLY A 29 5.29 -11.26 -17.05
C GLY A 29 5.78 -12.65 -16.67
N ASP A 30 6.52 -13.26 -17.56
CA ASP A 30 7.11 -14.57 -17.36
C ASP A 30 8.53 -14.45 -16.78
N ALA A 31 8.85 -15.38 -15.89
CA ALA A 31 10.18 -15.56 -15.34
C ALA A 31 10.30 -16.96 -14.72
N PRO A 32 11.49 -17.57 -14.68
CA PRO A 32 11.67 -18.80 -13.94
C PRO A 32 11.50 -18.58 -12.43
N PRO A 33 11.12 -19.63 -11.68
CA PRO A 33 11.17 -19.60 -10.22
C PRO A 33 12.56 -19.25 -9.70
N ARG A 34 12.61 -18.42 -8.66
CA ARG A 34 13.85 -18.07 -7.96
C ARG A 34 13.73 -18.45 -6.50
N ALA A 35 14.62 -19.32 -6.03
CA ALA A 35 14.63 -19.73 -4.64
C ALA A 35 14.71 -18.54 -3.68
N LEU A 36 14.16 -18.70 -2.52
CA LEU A 36 14.36 -17.77 -1.40
C LEU A 36 15.80 -17.92 -0.90
N ARG A 37 16.40 -16.83 -0.49
CA ARG A 37 17.73 -16.85 0.10
C ARG A 37 17.64 -17.27 1.56
N GLU A 38 18.52 -18.12 2.01
CA GLU A 38 18.68 -18.41 3.43
C GLU A 38 19.34 -17.24 4.15
N GLY A 39 19.01 -17.08 5.43
CA GLY A 39 19.60 -16.05 6.24
C GLY A 39 19.01 -16.01 7.66
N PRO A 40 19.53 -15.14 8.53
CA PRO A 40 19.14 -15.09 9.95
C PRO A 40 17.70 -14.58 10.19
N ARG A 41 17.05 -14.02 9.19
CA ARG A 41 15.67 -13.51 9.24
C ARG A 41 14.88 -14.01 8.04
N PRO A 42 13.54 -14.09 8.15
CA PRO A 42 12.68 -14.64 7.08
C PRO A 42 12.84 -13.99 5.71
N LEU A 43 13.15 -12.69 5.65
CA LEU A 43 13.29 -11.94 4.40
C LEU A 43 14.75 -11.55 4.09
N SER A 44 15.72 -12.22 4.72
CA SER A 44 17.15 -11.97 4.44
C SER A 44 17.45 -12.10 2.96
N GLY A 45 18.20 -11.13 2.43
CA GLY A 45 18.62 -11.11 1.03
C GLY A 45 17.58 -10.60 0.04
N LEU A 46 16.33 -10.31 0.45
CA LEU A 46 15.37 -9.61 -0.41
C LEU A 46 15.67 -8.11 -0.49
N LYS A 47 15.60 -7.57 -1.70
CA LYS A 47 15.80 -6.14 -1.99
C LYS A 47 14.49 -5.50 -2.37
N VAL A 48 14.11 -4.47 -1.63
CA VAL A 48 12.82 -3.75 -1.78
C VAL A 48 13.09 -2.30 -2.12
N LEU A 49 12.49 -1.81 -3.19
CA LEU A 49 12.39 -0.38 -3.48
C LEU A 49 11.05 0.15 -2.97
N ASP A 50 11.13 1.10 -2.05
CA ASP A 50 9.97 1.74 -1.45
C ASP A 50 9.82 3.16 -2.04
N LEU A 51 8.95 3.29 -3.05
CA LEU A 51 8.60 4.55 -3.71
C LEU A 51 7.38 5.22 -3.04
N THR A 52 6.98 4.72 -1.88
CA THR A 52 5.76 5.16 -1.21
C THR A 52 5.99 6.37 -0.30
N ARG A 53 4.88 6.99 0.11
CA ARG A 53 4.90 8.20 0.94
C ARG A 53 3.77 8.17 1.95
N ILE A 54 3.85 9.05 2.92
CA ILE A 54 2.91 9.29 4.01
C ILE A 54 2.96 8.15 5.02
N ILE A 55 1.98 7.22 5.10
CA ILE A 55 1.93 6.19 6.15
C ILE A 55 1.79 4.79 5.57
N ALA A 56 0.75 4.48 4.80
CA ALA A 56 0.39 3.10 4.44
C ALA A 56 1.54 2.32 3.76
N GLY A 57 2.05 2.79 2.64
CA GLY A 57 3.17 2.16 1.97
C GLY A 57 4.45 2.12 2.82
N PRO A 58 4.85 3.24 3.44
CA PRO A 58 6.01 3.27 4.33
C PRO A 58 5.92 2.30 5.52
N VAL A 59 4.75 2.08 6.12
CA VAL A 59 4.53 1.02 7.14
C VAL A 59 4.79 -0.36 6.56
N GLY A 60 4.32 -0.63 5.34
CA GLY A 60 4.62 -1.88 4.63
C GLY A 60 6.12 -2.10 4.43
N GLY A 61 6.82 -1.07 3.94
CA GLY A 61 8.29 -1.11 3.79
C GLY A 61 9.01 -1.32 5.13
N ARG A 62 8.57 -0.66 6.22
CA ARG A 62 9.11 -0.88 7.57
C ARG A 62 8.88 -2.32 8.06
N ALA A 63 7.70 -2.87 7.83
CA ALA A 63 7.42 -4.25 8.21
C ALA A 63 8.34 -5.24 7.47
N LEU A 64 8.57 -5.05 6.17
CA LEU A 64 9.51 -5.87 5.40
C LEU A 64 10.95 -5.74 5.93
N ALA A 65 11.39 -4.52 6.26
CA ALA A 65 12.71 -4.28 6.87
C ALA A 65 12.85 -4.96 8.23
N ALA A 66 11.82 -4.89 9.08
CA ALA A 66 11.79 -5.56 10.39
C ALA A 66 11.93 -7.07 10.28
N HIS A 67 11.49 -7.67 9.17
CA HIS A 67 11.66 -9.09 8.87
C HIS A 67 12.95 -9.45 8.10
N GLY A 68 13.84 -8.48 7.88
CA GLY A 68 15.19 -8.72 7.34
C GLY A 68 15.41 -8.36 5.87
N ALA A 69 14.40 -7.80 5.18
CA ALA A 69 14.61 -7.29 3.83
C ALA A 69 15.52 -6.04 3.84
N THR A 70 16.34 -5.89 2.82
CA THR A 70 17.05 -4.63 2.53
C THR A 70 16.08 -3.70 1.82
N VAL A 71 15.59 -2.68 2.52
CA VAL A 71 14.62 -1.72 1.98
C VAL A 71 15.31 -0.40 1.68
N MET A 72 15.20 0.06 0.43
CA MET A 72 15.66 1.38 -0.02
C MET A 72 14.44 2.27 -0.26
N ARG A 73 14.25 3.29 0.58
CA ARG A 73 13.26 4.34 0.35
C ARG A 73 13.80 5.31 -0.70
N ILE A 74 13.03 5.52 -1.75
CA ILE A 74 13.32 6.51 -2.79
C ILE A 74 12.35 7.67 -2.64
N ALA A 75 12.86 8.86 -2.37
CA ALA A 75 12.08 10.08 -2.23
C ALA A 75 12.42 11.07 -3.34
N SER A 76 11.50 11.99 -3.61
CA SER A 76 11.75 13.13 -4.48
C SER A 76 12.02 14.38 -3.64
N PRO A 77 13.04 15.19 -3.95
CA PRO A 77 13.29 16.43 -3.24
C PRO A 77 12.19 17.47 -3.46
N ALA A 78 11.45 17.35 -4.57
CA ALA A 78 10.35 18.26 -4.93
C ALA A 78 9.00 17.92 -4.28
N LEU A 79 8.89 16.77 -3.59
CA LEU A 79 7.64 16.35 -2.98
C LEU A 79 7.63 16.58 -1.48
N PRO A 80 6.53 17.15 -0.91
CA PRO A 80 6.43 17.38 0.52
C PRO A 80 6.46 16.05 1.30
N PHE A 81 7.00 16.08 2.50
CA PHE A 81 7.01 14.95 3.43
C PHE A 81 6.55 15.39 4.83
N ILE A 82 6.15 14.43 5.63
CA ILE A 82 5.79 14.64 7.04
C ILE A 82 6.93 14.09 7.88
N ASP A 83 7.68 14.96 8.53
CA ASP A 83 8.94 14.64 9.22
C ASP A 83 8.79 13.50 10.24
N TRP A 84 7.80 13.57 11.13
CA TRP A 84 7.56 12.54 12.14
C TRP A 84 7.19 11.18 11.50
N ALA A 85 6.41 11.19 10.40
CA ALA A 85 6.03 9.95 9.71
C ALA A 85 7.24 9.30 9.01
N VAL A 86 8.13 10.13 8.45
CA VAL A 86 9.38 9.64 7.85
C VAL A 86 10.31 9.06 8.92
N LYS A 87 10.43 9.69 10.09
CA LYS A 87 11.23 9.17 11.20
C LYS A 87 10.68 7.85 11.74
N ASP A 88 9.37 7.74 11.93
CA ASP A 88 8.73 6.51 12.40
C ASP A 88 8.86 5.37 11.38
N THR A 89 8.43 5.62 10.15
CA THR A 89 8.38 4.57 9.12
C THR A 89 9.73 4.32 8.41
N GLY A 90 10.72 5.17 8.64
CA GLY A 90 12.07 5.04 8.08
C GLY A 90 12.97 4.05 8.80
N GLN A 91 12.59 3.58 9.98
CA GLN A 91 13.40 2.66 10.77
C GLN A 91 13.73 1.37 9.98
N GLY A 92 15.01 1.00 9.98
CA GLY A 92 15.51 -0.17 9.29
C GLY A 92 15.64 -0.03 7.75
N LYS A 93 15.40 1.17 7.20
CA LYS A 93 15.51 1.43 5.77
C LYS A 93 16.74 2.28 5.43
N TYR A 94 17.30 2.05 4.26
CA TYR A 94 18.11 3.04 3.58
C TYR A 94 17.23 4.10 2.93
N SER A 95 17.74 5.31 2.70
CA SER A 95 16.97 6.39 2.07
C SER A 95 17.86 7.16 1.09
N ALA A 96 17.30 7.45 -0.07
CA ALA A 96 17.94 8.27 -1.10
C ALA A 96 16.92 9.17 -1.79
N TYR A 97 17.41 10.26 -2.38
CA TYR A 97 16.64 11.11 -3.27
C TYR A 97 16.87 10.71 -4.72
N CYS A 98 15.79 10.68 -5.51
CA CYS A 98 15.83 10.45 -6.94
C CYS A 98 14.75 11.28 -7.61
N ASP A 99 15.14 12.20 -8.50
CA ASP A 99 14.19 13.04 -9.23
C ASP A 99 13.76 12.36 -10.54
N LEU A 100 12.60 11.73 -10.52
CA LEU A 100 12.03 11.03 -11.67
C LEU A 100 11.53 11.97 -12.78
N THR A 101 11.56 13.29 -12.58
CA THR A 101 11.27 14.25 -13.65
C THR A 101 12.44 14.37 -14.63
N THR A 102 13.65 14.02 -14.19
CA THR A 102 14.86 14.04 -15.00
C THR A 102 15.13 12.69 -15.66
N GLU A 103 15.83 12.70 -16.79
CA GLU A 103 16.25 11.48 -17.46
C GLU A 103 17.27 10.69 -16.62
N GLU A 104 18.23 11.36 -15.99
CA GLU A 104 19.20 10.75 -15.09
C GLU A 104 18.53 10.02 -13.91
N GLY A 105 17.51 10.65 -13.31
CA GLY A 105 16.71 10.04 -12.25
C GLY A 105 15.99 8.78 -12.71
N ARG A 106 15.36 8.82 -13.89
CA ARG A 106 14.68 7.64 -14.47
C ARG A 106 15.69 6.51 -14.76
N GLN A 107 16.84 6.82 -15.34
CA GLN A 107 17.90 5.82 -15.58
C GLN A 107 18.43 5.24 -14.27
N THR A 108 18.56 6.07 -13.22
CA THR A 108 18.95 5.60 -11.89
C THR A 108 17.91 4.66 -11.29
N LEU A 109 16.61 5.01 -11.37
CA LEU A 109 15.55 4.12 -10.92
C LEU A 109 15.54 2.80 -11.71
N ALA A 110 15.73 2.85 -13.03
CA ALA A 110 15.78 1.64 -13.86
C ALA A 110 16.89 0.68 -13.41
N ARG A 111 18.10 1.20 -13.11
CA ARG A 111 19.20 0.39 -12.55
C ARG A 111 18.86 -0.22 -11.20
N LEU A 112 18.21 0.53 -10.32
CA LEU A 112 17.76 0.03 -9.02
C LEU A 112 16.68 -1.05 -9.16
N VAL A 113 15.72 -0.86 -10.06
CA VAL A 113 14.67 -1.85 -10.37
C VAL A 113 15.27 -3.15 -10.89
N ALA A 114 16.29 -3.08 -11.78
CA ALA A 114 16.95 -4.27 -12.31
C ALA A 114 17.60 -5.16 -11.23
N ASP A 115 17.93 -4.60 -10.07
CA ASP A 115 18.52 -5.31 -8.92
C ASP A 115 17.51 -5.57 -7.77
N ALA A 116 16.26 -5.13 -7.91
CA ALA A 116 15.23 -5.29 -6.90
C ALA A 116 14.47 -6.62 -7.03
N ASP A 117 13.91 -7.10 -5.92
CA ASP A 117 12.97 -8.22 -5.89
C ASP A 117 11.54 -7.72 -5.76
N ILE A 118 11.34 -6.59 -5.08
CA ILE A 118 10.03 -6.00 -4.79
C ILE A 118 10.07 -4.49 -5.03
N VAL A 119 9.01 -3.96 -5.64
CA VAL A 119 8.76 -2.51 -5.76
C VAL A 119 7.43 -2.20 -5.08
N LEU A 120 7.46 -1.27 -4.12
CA LEU A 120 6.27 -0.71 -3.47
C LEU A 120 5.96 0.66 -4.07
N ASP A 121 4.71 0.87 -4.47
CA ASP A 121 4.24 2.08 -5.14
C ASP A 121 2.95 2.61 -4.50
N ALA A 122 2.90 3.93 -4.28
CA ALA A 122 1.68 4.64 -3.86
C ALA A 122 1.46 5.93 -4.69
N TYR A 123 1.97 5.95 -5.89
CA TYR A 123 1.68 7.04 -6.83
C TYR A 123 0.23 6.96 -7.31
N ARG A 124 -0.26 8.07 -7.89
CA ARG A 124 -1.56 8.06 -8.53
C ARG A 124 -1.60 7.00 -9.63
N PRO A 125 -2.78 6.44 -9.91
CA PRO A 125 -2.94 5.51 -11.01
C PRO A 125 -2.27 6.02 -12.30
N CYS A 126 -1.54 5.16 -12.98
CA CYS A 126 -0.78 5.42 -14.20
C CYS A 126 0.36 6.47 -14.09
N ALA A 127 0.70 6.98 -12.90
CA ALA A 127 1.74 8.00 -12.80
C ALA A 127 3.14 7.43 -13.05
N LEU A 128 3.48 6.29 -12.45
CA LEU A 128 4.74 5.59 -12.74
C LEU A 128 4.76 4.98 -14.14
N GLU A 129 3.63 4.49 -14.63
CA GLU A 129 3.48 3.96 -15.99
C GLU A 129 3.86 5.01 -17.05
N ARG A 130 3.42 6.27 -16.88
CA ARG A 130 3.79 7.39 -17.77
C ARG A 130 5.28 7.71 -17.74
N LEU A 131 5.99 7.30 -16.72
CA LEU A 131 7.44 7.44 -16.58
C LEU A 131 8.21 6.19 -17.07
N GLY A 132 7.49 5.17 -17.59
CA GLY A 132 8.09 3.92 -18.07
C GLY A 132 8.36 2.90 -16.95
N PHE A 133 7.63 3.00 -15.83
CA PHE A 133 7.73 2.08 -14.68
C PHE A 133 6.37 1.47 -14.31
N GLY A 134 5.50 1.25 -15.29
CA GLY A 134 4.27 0.48 -15.10
C GLY A 134 4.57 -1.00 -14.83
N PRO A 135 3.54 -1.79 -14.44
CA PRO A 135 3.73 -3.20 -14.11
C PRO A 135 4.44 -4.00 -15.21
N ALA A 136 4.07 -3.81 -16.48
CA ALA A 136 4.73 -4.47 -17.61
C ALA A 136 6.19 -4.01 -17.81
N ASP A 137 6.47 -2.72 -17.59
CA ASP A 137 7.84 -2.19 -17.68
C ASP A 137 8.72 -2.75 -16.58
N LEU A 138 8.19 -2.83 -15.36
CA LEU A 138 8.90 -3.43 -14.21
C LEU A 138 9.23 -4.90 -14.49
N ALA A 139 8.27 -5.67 -15.03
CA ALA A 139 8.50 -7.07 -15.39
C ALA A 139 9.56 -7.24 -16.50
N ARG A 140 9.62 -6.29 -17.45
CA ARG A 140 10.64 -6.27 -18.51
C ARG A 140 12.02 -5.89 -17.97
N LEU A 141 12.10 -4.90 -17.07
CA LEU A 141 13.36 -4.47 -16.43
C LEU A 141 13.92 -5.55 -15.49
N ARG A 142 13.03 -6.24 -14.79
CA ARG A 142 13.38 -7.27 -13.83
C ARG A 142 12.42 -8.46 -13.92
N PRO A 143 12.64 -9.47 -14.78
CA PRO A 143 11.87 -10.70 -14.79
C PRO A 143 11.85 -11.37 -13.41
N GLY A 144 10.66 -11.69 -12.91
CA GLY A 144 10.46 -12.21 -11.55
C GLY A 144 10.27 -11.16 -10.48
N ILE A 145 10.07 -9.89 -10.84
CA ILE A 145 9.77 -8.81 -9.88
C ILE A 145 8.38 -8.97 -9.27
N VAL A 146 8.24 -8.51 -8.04
CA VAL A 146 6.96 -8.31 -7.37
C VAL A 146 6.68 -6.82 -7.28
N HIS A 147 5.53 -6.39 -7.78
CA HIS A 147 5.05 -5.02 -7.68
C HIS A 147 3.83 -4.97 -6.76
N VAL A 148 3.85 -4.10 -5.75
CA VAL A 148 2.70 -3.86 -4.87
C VAL A 148 2.35 -2.38 -4.91
N SER A 149 1.18 -2.07 -5.43
CA SER A 149 0.67 -0.70 -5.47
C SER A 149 -0.53 -0.50 -4.55
N LEU A 150 -0.69 0.70 -4.04
CA LEU A 150 -1.84 1.08 -3.24
C LEU A 150 -2.38 2.45 -3.63
N ASN A 151 -3.69 2.62 -3.49
CA ASN A 151 -4.38 3.90 -3.62
C ASN A 151 -5.52 4.02 -2.59
N ALA A 152 -6.25 5.13 -2.62
CA ALA A 152 -7.34 5.34 -1.66
C ALA A 152 -8.60 4.55 -1.99
N TRP A 153 -9.01 4.49 -3.27
CA TRP A 153 -10.38 4.15 -3.67
C TRP A 153 -10.52 2.84 -4.45
N GLY A 154 -9.44 2.17 -4.78
CA GLY A 154 -9.43 0.99 -5.65
C GLY A 154 -9.24 1.34 -7.14
N GLN A 155 -9.29 0.32 -7.99
CA GLN A 155 -9.00 0.44 -9.42
C GLN A 155 -10.26 0.63 -10.27
N GLN A 156 -11.44 0.48 -9.67
CA GLN A 156 -12.74 0.51 -10.35
C GLN A 156 -13.69 1.51 -9.69
N GLY A 157 -14.74 1.87 -10.41
CA GLY A 157 -15.76 2.79 -9.94
C GLY A 157 -15.43 4.27 -10.22
N PRO A 158 -16.38 5.16 -9.92
CA PRO A 158 -16.28 6.58 -10.29
C PRO A 158 -15.19 7.37 -9.57
N TRP A 159 -14.58 6.81 -8.52
CA TRP A 159 -13.50 7.46 -7.76
C TRP A 159 -12.13 6.82 -7.96
N ALA A 160 -11.98 5.83 -8.83
CA ALA A 160 -10.72 5.11 -9.04
C ALA A 160 -9.51 6.04 -9.31
N GLY A 161 -9.70 7.14 -10.04
CA GLY A 161 -8.65 8.13 -10.31
C GLY A 161 -8.54 9.26 -9.29
N ARG A 162 -9.39 9.29 -8.23
CA ARG A 162 -9.40 10.39 -7.27
C ARG A 162 -8.30 10.25 -6.22
N ARG A 163 -7.82 11.41 -5.75
CA ARG A 163 -6.97 11.48 -4.56
C ARG A 163 -7.78 11.11 -3.31
N GLY A 164 -7.11 10.51 -2.35
CA GLY A 164 -7.65 10.26 -1.03
C GLY A 164 -6.53 9.93 -0.05
N PHE A 165 -6.82 10.15 1.21
CA PHE A 165 -6.02 9.76 2.35
C PHE A 165 -6.92 9.04 3.34
N ASP A 166 -6.35 8.42 4.34
CA ASP A 166 -7.06 7.66 5.37
C ASP A 166 -8.28 8.41 5.92
N SER A 167 -8.12 9.62 6.41
CA SER A 167 -9.19 10.42 7.01
C SER A 167 -10.36 10.67 6.06
N LEU A 168 -10.10 10.84 4.75
CA LEU A 168 -11.15 10.95 3.74
C LEU A 168 -11.87 9.62 3.51
N VAL A 169 -11.13 8.51 3.56
CA VAL A 169 -11.73 7.18 3.40
C VAL A 169 -12.54 6.80 4.64
N GLN A 170 -12.06 7.06 5.86
CA GLN A 170 -12.82 6.89 7.09
C GLN A 170 -14.15 7.65 7.02
N THR A 171 -14.10 8.94 6.62
CA THR A 171 -15.28 9.80 6.49
C THR A 171 -16.27 9.28 5.44
N ALA A 172 -15.77 8.79 4.30
CA ALA A 172 -16.61 8.31 3.21
C ALA A 172 -17.20 6.91 3.48
N ALA A 173 -16.44 6.05 4.18
CA ALA A 173 -16.83 4.66 4.45
C ALA A 173 -17.63 4.47 5.74
N GLY A 174 -18.01 5.55 6.40
CA GLY A 174 -18.96 5.54 7.53
C GLY A 174 -18.32 5.44 8.92
N PHE A 175 -16.99 5.33 9.04
CA PHE A 175 -16.34 5.22 10.34
C PHE A 175 -16.58 6.45 11.21
N ASN A 176 -16.43 7.66 10.65
CA ASN A 176 -16.59 8.89 11.44
C ASN A 176 -18.02 9.10 11.96
N ASP A 177 -19.04 8.64 11.21
CA ASP A 177 -20.43 8.65 11.64
C ASP A 177 -20.64 7.66 12.79
N GLU A 178 -20.11 6.46 12.67
CA GLU A 178 -20.25 5.41 13.69
C GLU A 178 -19.54 5.74 15.00
N GLU A 179 -18.30 6.23 14.92
CA GLU A 179 -17.55 6.67 16.10
C GLU A 179 -18.27 7.82 16.82
N GLY A 180 -18.84 8.77 16.05
CA GLY A 180 -19.65 9.85 16.62
C GLY A 180 -20.91 9.35 17.33
N ARG A 181 -21.61 8.38 16.74
CA ARG A 181 -22.79 7.74 17.37
C ARG A 181 -22.41 6.97 18.64
N ALA A 182 -21.33 6.22 18.59
CA ALA A 182 -20.84 5.46 19.74
C ALA A 182 -20.42 6.38 20.91
N ALA A 183 -19.87 7.56 20.60
CA ALA A 183 -19.52 8.57 21.58
C ALA A 183 -20.74 9.28 22.21
N GLY A 184 -21.92 9.19 21.61
CA GLY A 184 -23.17 9.72 22.14
C GLY A 184 -23.39 11.22 21.93
N ASP A 185 -22.51 11.95 21.26
CA ASP A 185 -22.61 13.39 21.02
C ASP A 185 -23.12 13.75 19.61
N GLY A 186 -23.27 12.76 18.74
CA GLY A 186 -23.75 12.91 17.36
C GLY A 186 -22.80 13.66 16.43
N ALA A 187 -21.66 14.13 16.92
CA ALA A 187 -20.63 14.76 16.09
C ALA A 187 -19.76 13.70 15.42
N PRO A 188 -19.37 13.86 14.14
CA PRO A 188 -18.45 12.92 13.48
C PRO A 188 -17.11 12.83 14.20
N ARG A 189 -16.63 11.63 14.48
CA ARG A 189 -15.33 11.39 15.11
C ARG A 189 -14.47 10.47 14.24
N ALA A 190 -13.20 10.85 14.05
CA ALA A 190 -12.24 9.96 13.42
C ALA A 190 -11.86 8.80 14.36
N LEU A 191 -11.44 7.68 13.80
CA LEU A 191 -10.72 6.66 14.57
C LEU A 191 -9.50 7.28 15.27
N PRO A 192 -9.06 6.74 16.41
CA PRO A 192 -7.96 7.33 17.19
C PRO A 192 -6.62 7.36 16.48
N CYS A 193 -6.53 6.74 15.31
CA CYS A 193 -5.34 6.75 14.45
C CYS A 193 -5.73 6.63 12.97
N GLN A 194 -4.72 6.71 12.10
CA GLN A 194 -4.87 6.41 10.67
C GLN A 194 -4.93 4.88 10.46
N ALA A 195 -6.00 4.26 11.00
CA ALA A 195 -6.14 2.80 11.09
C ALA A 195 -6.13 2.10 9.73
N LEU A 196 -6.71 2.76 8.71
CA LEU A 196 -6.73 2.21 7.35
C LEU A 196 -5.35 2.25 6.71
N ASP A 197 -4.57 3.31 6.94
CA ASP A 197 -3.18 3.41 6.49
C ASP A 197 -2.33 2.32 7.13
N HIS A 198 -2.36 2.20 8.45
CA HIS A 198 -1.59 1.18 9.17
C HIS A 198 -2.01 -0.24 8.77
N GLY A 199 -3.31 -0.51 8.72
CA GLY A 199 -3.84 -1.79 8.28
C GLY A 199 -3.44 -2.13 6.85
N THR A 200 -3.59 -1.18 5.91
CA THR A 200 -3.15 -1.37 4.51
C THR A 200 -1.64 -1.58 4.43
N GLY A 201 -0.85 -0.91 5.25
CA GLY A 201 0.60 -1.09 5.29
C GLY A 201 1.01 -2.53 5.62
N TYR A 202 0.37 -3.15 6.61
CA TYR A 202 0.60 -4.57 6.90
C TYR A 202 0.10 -5.49 5.78
N VAL A 203 -1.01 -5.15 5.12
CA VAL A 203 -1.49 -5.89 3.93
C VAL A 203 -0.52 -5.75 2.76
N VAL A 204 0.13 -4.58 2.58
CA VAL A 204 1.22 -4.37 1.59
C VAL A 204 2.37 -5.35 1.86
N ALA A 205 2.84 -5.44 3.09
CA ALA A 205 3.93 -6.36 3.44
C ALA A 205 3.50 -7.82 3.22
N LEU A 206 2.30 -8.21 3.65
CA LEU A 206 1.74 -9.55 3.43
C LEU A 206 1.66 -9.88 1.93
N ALA A 207 1.11 -8.98 1.12
CA ALA A 207 0.99 -9.16 -0.32
C ALA A 207 2.35 -9.33 -0.99
N ALA A 208 3.34 -8.53 -0.61
CA ALA A 208 4.71 -8.63 -1.11
C ALA A 208 5.34 -10.00 -0.80
N ILE A 209 5.17 -10.49 0.44
CA ILE A 209 5.66 -11.80 0.87
C ILE A 209 4.96 -12.93 0.11
N LEU A 210 3.62 -12.90 0.03
CA LEU A 210 2.85 -13.92 -0.69
C LEU A 210 3.25 -14.01 -2.16
N MET A 211 3.41 -12.87 -2.84
CA MET A 211 3.83 -12.87 -4.25
C MET A 211 5.28 -13.30 -4.42
N ARG A 212 6.14 -13.00 -3.47
CA ARG A 212 7.53 -13.49 -3.52
C ARG A 212 7.60 -15.01 -3.31
N LEU A 213 6.78 -15.56 -2.41
CA LEU A 213 6.62 -17.01 -2.25
C LEU A 213 6.07 -17.65 -3.53
N ARG A 214 5.04 -17.05 -4.12
CA ARG A 214 4.46 -17.49 -5.37
C ARG A 214 5.48 -17.48 -6.51
N GLN A 215 6.27 -16.41 -6.63
CA GLN A 215 7.35 -16.33 -7.61
C GLN A 215 8.41 -17.42 -7.37
N ALA A 216 8.70 -17.78 -6.12
CA ALA A 216 9.67 -18.84 -5.81
C ALA A 216 9.17 -20.23 -6.21
N GLY A 217 7.88 -20.49 -6.15
CA GLY A 217 7.29 -21.79 -6.52
C GLY A 217 6.88 -21.88 -7.99
N GLU A 218 6.18 -20.87 -8.50
CA GLU A 218 5.54 -20.88 -9.82
C GLU A 218 6.30 -20.06 -10.88
N GLY A 219 7.28 -19.25 -10.47
CA GLY A 219 7.90 -18.26 -11.35
C GLY A 219 6.96 -17.09 -11.64
N GLY A 220 7.22 -16.35 -12.73
CA GLY A 220 6.46 -15.20 -13.16
C GLY A 220 6.83 -13.91 -12.43
N SER A 221 6.42 -12.79 -13.00
CA SER A 221 6.42 -11.47 -12.35
C SER A 221 4.99 -11.17 -11.91
N TRP A 222 4.81 -10.58 -10.74
CA TRP A 222 3.50 -10.42 -10.11
C TRP A 222 3.23 -8.98 -9.70
N SER A 223 2.00 -8.53 -9.89
CA SER A 223 1.51 -7.25 -9.38
C SER A 223 0.32 -7.47 -8.44
N VAL A 224 0.25 -6.66 -7.38
CA VAL A 224 -0.90 -6.60 -6.48
C VAL A 224 -1.33 -5.16 -6.31
N ARG A 225 -2.64 -4.92 -6.39
CA ARG A 225 -3.23 -3.60 -6.21
C ARG A 225 -4.11 -3.59 -4.96
N LEU A 226 -3.79 -2.71 -4.03
CA LEU A 226 -4.47 -2.55 -2.75
C LEU A 226 -5.18 -1.19 -2.67
N SER A 227 -6.13 -1.05 -1.75
CA SER A 227 -6.74 0.25 -1.48
C SER A 227 -7.18 0.42 -0.04
N LEU A 228 -7.11 1.65 0.47
CA LEU A 228 -7.60 2.01 1.79
C LEU A 228 -9.09 1.69 1.94
N ALA A 229 -9.89 1.97 0.90
CA ALA A 229 -11.32 1.67 0.92
C ALA A 229 -11.61 0.16 1.03
N ARG A 230 -10.80 -0.70 0.42
CA ARG A 230 -10.97 -2.16 0.56
C ARG A 230 -10.53 -2.64 1.94
N THR A 231 -9.47 -2.06 2.49
CA THR A 231 -9.05 -2.30 3.89
C THR A 231 -10.12 -1.86 4.86
N ALA A 232 -10.84 -0.75 4.59
CA ALA A 232 -11.97 -0.30 5.40
C ALA A 232 -13.07 -1.37 5.47
N LEU A 233 -13.45 -1.98 4.36
CA LEU A 233 -14.43 -3.06 4.33
C LEU A 233 -13.91 -4.33 5.04
N TRP A 234 -12.63 -4.64 4.91
CA TRP A 234 -12.02 -5.74 5.65
C TRP A 234 -12.06 -5.48 7.16
N LEU A 235 -11.68 -4.29 7.62
CA LEU A 235 -11.74 -3.92 9.03
C LEU A 235 -13.16 -4.05 9.59
N ARG A 236 -14.17 -3.56 8.86
CA ARG A 236 -15.60 -3.74 9.22
C ARG A 236 -15.99 -5.22 9.35
N SER A 237 -15.48 -6.09 8.49
CA SER A 237 -15.80 -7.52 8.50
C SER A 237 -15.27 -8.27 9.72
N LEU A 238 -14.35 -7.69 10.48
CA LEU A 238 -13.84 -8.27 11.73
C LEU A 238 -14.85 -8.17 12.88
N GLY A 239 -15.93 -7.40 12.68
CA GLY A 239 -16.96 -7.19 13.71
C GLY A 239 -16.63 -6.05 14.67
N ARG A 240 -17.38 -5.98 15.76
CA ARG A 240 -17.27 -4.94 16.79
C ARG A 240 -17.24 -5.57 18.18
N VAL A 241 -16.58 -4.89 19.09
CA VAL A 241 -16.63 -5.21 20.51
C VAL A 241 -17.66 -4.30 21.18
N GLU A 242 -18.72 -4.88 21.71
CA GLU A 242 -19.74 -4.13 22.44
C GLU A 242 -19.14 -3.49 23.70
N GLY A 243 -19.58 -2.26 23.99
CA GLY A 243 -19.14 -1.53 25.20
C GLY A 243 -17.69 -1.05 25.16
N ALA A 244 -16.96 -1.21 24.05
CA ALA A 244 -15.54 -0.85 23.95
C ALA A 244 -15.25 0.63 24.23
N PHE A 245 -16.20 1.53 24.00
CA PHE A 245 -16.05 2.97 24.27
C PHE A 245 -15.86 3.29 25.77
N GLY A 246 -16.30 2.43 26.67
CA GLY A 246 -16.10 2.56 28.10
C GLY A 246 -14.77 1.96 28.61
N LEU A 247 -13.99 1.32 27.76
CA LEU A 247 -12.73 0.67 28.15
C LEU A 247 -11.50 1.58 28.04
N VAL A 248 -11.66 2.78 27.49
CA VAL A 248 -10.59 3.78 27.33
C VAL A 248 -10.80 4.88 28.36
N SER A 249 -10.25 4.70 29.52
CA SER A 249 -10.08 5.74 30.55
C SER A 249 -8.60 5.90 30.87
#